data_0e137d45c585565ea247a2f29845176c
#
_entry.id   0e137d45c585565ea247a2f29845176c
#
_cell.length_a   1.000
_cell.length_b   1.000
_cell.length_c   1.000
_cell.angle_alpha   90.00
_cell.angle_beta   90.00
_cell.angle_gamma   90.00
#
_symmetry.space_group_name_H-M   'P 1'
#
loop_
_entity.id
_entity.type
_entity.pdbx_description
1 polymer ?
#
loop_
_entity_poly.entity_id
_entity_poly.type
_entity_poly.pdbx_seq_one_letter_code
_entity_poly.pdbx_strand_id
1 'polypeptide(L)'
;VGSEMCIRDRYYDYDYVNRRRSPVLSAAVFSTLFAKLAGKKQARAIYRNLSRLECANGVAACEKGDRRRVYQWDYPNGWAALNYLAIKGLDSYGYRKAARRIAGKYVHSMADIYKRTGNLWEKYNAVSGSTDVKDEYAMPGAFMGWTAGVYIFAFDYYYK
;
A
#
# COMPACT_ATOMS: atom_id res chain seq x y z
N VAL A 1 19.18 -2.81 -6.48
CA VAL A 1 18.13 -1.95 -5.90
C VAL A 1 18.24 -0.62 -6.59
N GLY A 2 17.37 -0.36 -7.58
CA GLY A 2 17.39 0.85 -8.37
C GLY A 2 17.12 2.07 -7.48
N SER A 3 18.05 3.02 -7.53
CA SER A 3 17.87 4.30 -6.89
C SER A 3 16.75 5.05 -7.56
N GLU A 4 15.77 5.40 -6.81
CA GLU A 4 14.66 6.21 -7.21
C GLU A 4 15.14 7.59 -7.63
N MET A 5 14.96 7.94 -8.87
CA MET A 5 15.20 9.31 -9.30
C MET A 5 13.93 10.14 -9.10
N CYS A 6 13.98 11.03 -8.11
CA CYS A 6 12.99 12.07 -7.95
C CYS A 6 13.19 13.13 -9.05
N ILE A 7 12.27 13.25 -9.99
CA ILE A 7 12.20 14.39 -10.90
C ILE A 7 10.85 15.07 -10.69
N ARG A 8 10.91 16.31 -10.25
CA ARG A 8 9.80 17.28 -10.12
C ARG A 8 8.75 17.02 -9.09
N ASP A 9 8.75 16.06 -8.18
CA ASP A 9 7.72 15.89 -7.14
C ASP A 9 7.24 14.45 -6.92
N ARG A 10 7.80 13.43 -7.60
CA ARG A 10 7.30 12.06 -7.49
C ARG A 10 8.43 11.07 -7.50
N TYR A 11 8.32 10.04 -6.64
CA TYR A 11 9.14 8.85 -6.71
C TYR A 11 8.43 7.81 -7.57
N TYR A 12 9.17 7.21 -8.50
CA TYR A 12 8.74 6.10 -9.34
C TYR A 12 9.85 5.07 -9.38
N ASP A 13 9.51 3.83 -9.63
CA ASP A 13 10.49 2.81 -9.92
C ASP A 13 11.29 3.21 -11.17
N TYR A 14 12.57 2.90 -11.15
CA TYR A 14 13.49 3.25 -12.23
C TYR A 14 14.08 2.01 -12.90
N ASP A 15 13.79 1.85 -14.18
CA ASP A 15 14.39 0.86 -15.06
C ASP A 15 15.80 1.33 -15.44
N TYR A 16 16.79 0.83 -14.71
CA TYR A 16 18.19 1.23 -14.93
C TYR A 16 18.76 0.68 -16.23
N VAL A 17 18.21 -0.40 -16.77
CA VAL A 17 18.63 -1.01 -18.04
C VAL A 17 18.24 -0.11 -19.21
N ASN A 18 16.97 0.28 -19.25
CA ASN A 18 16.44 1.15 -20.31
C ASN A 18 16.53 2.64 -19.95
N ARG A 19 17.11 2.99 -18.80
CA ARG A 19 17.31 4.37 -18.31
C ARG A 19 16.02 5.20 -18.31
N ARG A 20 14.89 4.60 -17.94
CA ARG A 20 13.60 5.27 -17.91
C ARG A 20 12.85 5.01 -16.61
N ARG A 21 12.00 5.93 -16.22
CA ARG A 21 11.11 5.76 -15.08
C ARG A 21 9.91 4.88 -15.46
N SER A 22 9.42 4.12 -14.48
CA SER A 22 8.13 3.48 -14.60
C SER A 22 7.04 4.55 -14.82
N PRO A 23 6.08 4.35 -15.71
CA PRO A 23 4.92 5.23 -15.83
C PRO A 23 3.89 5.01 -14.72
N VAL A 24 4.05 3.95 -13.91
CA VAL A 24 3.07 3.51 -12.91
C VAL A 24 3.48 4.00 -11.53
N LEU A 25 2.55 4.66 -10.82
CA LEU A 25 2.72 4.98 -9.41
C LEU A 25 2.41 3.73 -8.58
N SER A 26 3.39 3.26 -7.80
CA SER A 26 3.23 2.13 -6.89
C SER A 26 3.27 2.57 -5.43
N ALA A 27 2.65 1.78 -4.55
CA ALA A 27 2.68 2.02 -3.11
C ALA A 27 4.08 1.80 -2.49
N ALA A 28 5.04 1.27 -3.25
CA ALA A 28 6.45 1.23 -2.86
C ALA A 28 7.00 2.63 -2.54
N VAL A 29 6.39 3.70 -3.08
CA VAL A 29 6.75 5.08 -2.75
C VAL A 29 6.71 5.37 -1.24
N PHE A 30 5.88 4.69 -0.47
CA PHE A 30 5.82 4.88 0.98
C PHE A 30 7.07 4.36 1.71
N SER A 31 7.87 3.49 1.10
CA SER A 31 9.15 3.06 1.66
C SER A 31 10.12 4.23 1.84
N THR A 32 10.07 5.23 0.95
CA THR A 32 10.92 6.44 1.05
C THR A 32 10.53 7.32 2.23
N LEU A 33 9.23 7.37 2.56
CA LEU A 33 8.76 8.05 3.78
C LEU A 33 9.13 7.24 5.03
N PHE A 34 8.92 5.93 4.99
CA PHE A 34 9.25 5.02 6.09
C PHE A 34 10.73 5.09 6.45
N ALA A 35 11.61 5.04 5.46
CA ALA A 35 13.06 5.13 5.61
C ALA A 35 13.56 6.57 5.87
N LYS A 36 12.66 7.57 5.91
CA LYS A 36 12.98 9.00 6.09
C LYS A 36 13.96 9.55 5.04
N LEU A 37 13.93 9.00 3.84
CA LEU A 37 14.77 9.44 2.72
C LEU A 37 14.19 10.64 1.98
N ALA A 38 12.87 10.84 2.05
CA ALA A 38 12.21 11.93 1.35
C ALA A 38 12.46 13.28 2.03
N GLY A 39 12.85 14.30 1.26
CA GLY A 39 12.83 15.67 1.74
C GLY A 39 11.39 16.20 1.93
N LYS A 40 11.22 17.31 2.65
CA LYS A 40 9.88 17.89 2.95
C LYS A 40 9.02 18.12 1.70
N LYS A 41 9.62 18.62 0.61
CA LYS A 41 8.92 18.85 -0.68
C LYS A 41 8.45 17.53 -1.29
N GLN A 42 9.28 16.51 -1.26
CA GLN A 42 9.00 15.17 -1.79
C GLN A 42 7.91 14.47 -0.96
N ALA A 43 8.00 14.51 0.36
CA ALA A 43 6.98 13.97 1.26
C ALA A 43 5.60 14.63 1.01
N ARG A 44 5.57 15.95 0.82
CA ARG A 44 4.35 16.67 0.45
C ARG A 44 3.80 16.21 -0.91
N ALA A 45 4.67 15.94 -1.87
CA ALA A 45 4.26 15.45 -3.19
C ALA A 45 3.69 14.03 -3.12
N ILE A 46 4.29 13.13 -2.33
CA ILE A 46 3.75 11.81 -2.06
C ILE A 46 2.36 11.91 -1.42
N TYR A 47 2.22 12.75 -0.39
CA TYR A 47 0.93 12.97 0.27
C TYR A 47 -0.16 13.49 -0.69
N ARG A 48 0.17 14.42 -1.59
CA ARG A 48 -0.77 14.94 -2.60
C ARG A 48 -1.24 13.86 -3.59
N ASN A 49 -0.42 12.85 -3.85
CA ASN A 49 -0.74 11.74 -4.74
C ASN A 49 -1.35 10.53 -4.01
N LEU A 50 -1.55 10.63 -2.70
CA LEU A 50 -2.12 9.54 -1.89
C LEU A 50 -3.46 9.04 -2.44
N SER A 51 -4.33 9.94 -2.90
CA SER A 51 -5.65 9.59 -3.44
C SER A 51 -5.62 8.66 -4.66
N ARG A 52 -4.47 8.55 -5.33
CA ARG A 52 -4.29 7.63 -6.48
C ARG A 52 -4.06 6.17 -6.02
N LEU A 53 -3.61 5.99 -4.78
CA LEU A 53 -3.29 4.69 -4.19
C LEU A 53 -4.29 4.29 -3.10
N GLU A 54 -4.90 5.28 -2.44
CA GLU A 54 -5.85 5.05 -1.36
C GLU A 54 -7.20 4.62 -1.90
N CYS A 55 -7.67 3.45 -1.46
CA CYS A 55 -8.95 2.85 -1.79
C CYS A 55 -9.90 2.86 -0.58
N ALA A 56 -11.08 2.28 -0.73
CA ALA A 56 -12.05 2.16 0.35
C ALA A 56 -11.55 1.34 1.54
N ASN A 57 -10.72 0.34 1.28
CA ASN A 57 -10.27 -0.64 2.26
C ASN A 57 -8.76 -0.61 2.56
N GLY A 58 -8.10 0.51 2.32
CA GLY A 58 -6.67 0.69 2.54
C GLY A 58 -5.96 1.20 1.30
N VAL A 59 -4.70 0.80 1.08
CA VAL A 59 -3.92 1.19 -0.11
C VAL A 59 -3.75 0.03 -1.06
N ALA A 60 -3.94 0.30 -2.36
CA ALA A 60 -3.64 -0.64 -3.44
C ALA A 60 -2.14 -0.64 -3.76
N ALA A 61 -1.64 -1.74 -4.30
CA ALA A 61 -0.23 -1.90 -4.67
C ALA A 61 0.22 -0.89 -5.74
N CYS A 62 -0.67 -0.58 -6.69
CA CYS A 62 -0.44 0.44 -7.70
C CYS A 62 -1.69 1.30 -7.89
N GLU A 63 -1.51 2.43 -8.58
CA GLU A 63 -2.64 3.22 -9.06
C GLU A 63 -3.48 2.45 -10.08
N LYS A 64 -4.76 2.79 -10.17
CA LYS A 64 -5.65 2.26 -11.22
C LYS A 64 -5.12 2.65 -12.60
N GLY A 65 -5.01 1.66 -13.48
CA GLY A 65 -4.58 1.86 -14.87
C GLY A 65 -5.28 0.87 -15.80
N ASP A 66 -5.27 1.18 -17.10
CA ASP A 66 -5.75 0.28 -18.14
C ASP A 66 -4.61 -0.66 -18.54
N ARG A 67 -4.46 -1.76 -17.80
CA ARG A 67 -3.44 -2.78 -18.04
C ARG A 67 -4.09 -4.05 -18.53
N ARG A 68 -3.59 -4.57 -19.63
CA ARG A 68 -4.07 -5.84 -20.22
C ARG A 68 -3.81 -7.04 -19.30
N ARG A 69 -2.75 -6.98 -18.50
CA ARG A 69 -2.36 -8.03 -17.56
C ARG A 69 -2.28 -7.45 -16.16
N VAL A 70 -2.92 -8.11 -15.22
CA VAL A 70 -2.88 -7.75 -13.79
C VAL A 70 -1.89 -8.67 -13.09
N TYR A 71 -1.00 -8.07 -12.33
CA TYR A 71 0.00 -8.77 -11.53
C TYR A 71 -0.40 -8.76 -10.05
N GLN A 72 0.17 -9.65 -9.25
CA GLN A 72 -0.14 -9.71 -7.81
C GLN A 72 0.18 -8.39 -7.07
N TRP A 73 1.18 -7.64 -7.51
CA TRP A 73 1.55 -6.33 -6.96
C TRP A 73 0.96 -5.17 -7.78
N ASP A 74 -0.25 -5.36 -8.27
CA ASP A 74 -0.96 -4.37 -9.07
C ASP A 74 -2.32 -4.00 -8.45
N TYR A 75 -2.97 -2.95 -9.00
CA TYR A 75 -4.35 -2.59 -8.67
C TYR A 75 -5.32 -3.72 -9.07
N PRO A 76 -6.28 -4.11 -8.25
CA PRO A 76 -6.72 -3.49 -6.98
C PRO A 76 -6.15 -4.16 -5.72
N ASN A 77 -5.09 -4.95 -5.82
CA ASN A 77 -4.59 -5.74 -4.71
C ASN A 77 -3.98 -4.86 -3.62
N GLY A 78 -4.40 -5.11 -2.37
CA GLY A 78 -3.87 -4.52 -1.15
C GLY A 78 -3.05 -5.54 -0.36
N TRP A 79 -1.95 -5.07 0.22
CA TRP A 79 -1.01 -5.88 0.98
C TRP A 79 -0.79 -5.31 2.36
N ALA A 80 -0.66 -6.16 3.37
CA ALA A 80 -0.39 -5.74 4.73
C ALA A 80 0.85 -4.85 4.83
N ALA A 81 1.96 -5.28 4.21
CA ALA A 81 3.23 -4.54 4.23
C ALA A 81 3.10 -3.13 3.64
N LEU A 82 2.35 -2.94 2.55
CA LEU A 82 2.17 -1.63 1.93
C LEU A 82 1.32 -0.69 2.80
N ASN A 83 0.28 -1.22 3.46
CA ASN A 83 -0.50 -0.46 4.44
C ASN A 83 0.38 -0.03 5.63
N TYR A 84 1.22 -0.92 6.15
CA TYR A 84 2.17 -0.61 7.22
C TYR A 84 3.13 0.52 6.82
N LEU A 85 3.77 0.40 5.65
CA LEU A 85 4.69 1.44 5.14
C LEU A 85 3.99 2.78 4.95
N ALA A 86 2.75 2.77 4.45
CA ALA A 86 1.96 3.99 4.28
C ALA A 86 1.64 4.64 5.63
N ILE A 87 1.15 3.88 6.62
CA ILE A 87 0.80 4.39 7.95
C ILE A 87 2.04 4.98 8.63
N LYS A 88 3.12 4.18 8.75
CA LYS A 88 4.35 4.63 9.42
C LYS A 88 5.05 5.77 8.68
N GLY A 89 5.10 5.67 7.35
CA GLY A 89 5.72 6.69 6.53
C GLY A 89 4.99 8.03 6.63
N LEU A 90 3.69 8.06 6.48
CA LEU A 90 2.87 9.27 6.60
C LEU A 90 2.94 9.87 8.00
N ASP A 91 2.87 9.04 9.04
CA ASP A 91 2.98 9.50 10.43
C ASP A 91 4.33 10.19 10.69
N SER A 92 5.43 9.61 10.22
CA SER A 92 6.79 10.13 10.44
C SER A 92 7.02 11.51 9.82
N TYR A 93 6.19 11.91 8.86
CA TYR A 93 6.18 13.25 8.25
C TYR A 93 5.04 14.14 8.72
N GLY A 94 4.32 13.76 9.79
CA GLY A 94 3.26 14.55 10.40
C GLY A 94 1.90 14.48 9.72
N TYR A 95 1.71 13.62 8.71
CA TYR A 95 0.43 13.40 8.05
C TYR A 95 -0.47 12.42 8.84
N ARG A 96 -0.57 12.64 10.16
CA ARG A 96 -1.24 11.75 11.13
C ARG A 96 -2.69 11.44 10.78
N LYS A 97 -3.45 12.44 10.30
CA LYS A 97 -4.85 12.23 9.90
C LYS A 97 -4.98 11.22 8.76
N ALA A 98 -4.08 11.28 7.78
CA ALA A 98 -4.06 10.33 6.67
C ALA A 98 -3.61 8.93 7.14
N ALA A 99 -2.56 8.87 7.95
CA ALA A 99 -2.06 7.61 8.52
C ALA A 99 -3.16 6.90 9.32
N ARG A 100 -3.87 7.63 10.21
CA ARG A 100 -4.97 7.08 11.02
C ARG A 100 -6.15 6.61 10.15
N ARG A 101 -6.49 7.36 9.11
CA ARG A 101 -7.54 6.96 8.17
C ARG A 101 -7.20 5.66 7.44
N ILE A 102 -5.97 5.50 6.96
CA ILE A 102 -5.51 4.26 6.31
C ILE A 102 -5.51 3.11 7.32
N ALA A 103 -5.03 3.34 8.54
CA ALA A 103 -5.06 2.34 9.59
C ALA A 103 -6.49 1.84 9.87
N GLY A 104 -7.45 2.75 10.04
CA GLY A 104 -8.85 2.40 10.24
C GLY A 104 -9.45 1.59 9.08
N LYS A 105 -9.19 2.02 7.83
CA LYS A 105 -9.64 1.28 6.63
C LYS A 105 -9.10 -0.16 6.63
N TYR A 106 -7.81 -0.32 6.91
CA TYR A 106 -7.17 -1.63 6.95
C TYR A 106 -7.72 -2.51 8.08
N VAL A 107 -7.85 -1.97 9.28
CA VAL A 107 -8.39 -2.68 10.46
C VAL A 107 -9.81 -3.19 10.19
N HIS A 108 -10.70 -2.31 9.74
CA HIS A 108 -12.08 -2.71 9.45
C HIS A 108 -12.14 -3.76 8.34
N SER A 109 -11.37 -3.58 7.27
CA SER A 109 -11.33 -4.53 6.18
C SER A 109 -10.83 -5.91 6.61
N MET A 110 -9.75 -5.98 7.39
CA MET A 110 -9.23 -7.27 7.89
C MET A 110 -10.20 -7.94 8.86
N ALA A 111 -10.84 -7.17 9.74
CA ALA A 111 -11.86 -7.70 10.65
C ALA A 111 -13.05 -8.28 9.89
N ASP A 112 -13.53 -7.60 8.83
CA ASP A 112 -14.65 -8.06 8.02
C ASP A 112 -14.28 -9.28 7.17
N ILE A 113 -13.07 -9.33 6.62
CA ILE A 113 -12.57 -10.51 5.91
C ILE A 113 -12.49 -11.70 6.88
N TYR A 114 -11.92 -11.50 8.07
CA TYR A 114 -11.82 -12.54 9.08
C TYR A 114 -13.20 -13.07 9.51
N LYS A 115 -14.15 -12.20 9.76
CA LYS A 115 -15.54 -12.59 10.11
C LYS A 115 -16.19 -13.46 9.04
N ARG A 116 -15.93 -13.19 7.77
CA ARG A 116 -16.52 -13.92 6.64
C ARG A 116 -15.80 -15.22 6.30
N THR A 117 -14.50 -15.30 6.51
CA THR A 117 -13.67 -16.41 6.02
C THR A 117 -13.02 -17.24 7.13
N GLY A 118 -13.01 -16.76 8.37
CA GLY A 118 -12.31 -17.38 9.51
C GLY A 118 -10.78 -17.30 9.39
N ASN A 119 -10.24 -16.56 8.41
CA ASN A 119 -8.82 -16.58 8.11
C ASN A 119 -8.23 -15.19 7.85
N LEU A 120 -6.89 -15.10 7.99
CA LEU A 120 -6.08 -13.99 7.54
C LEU A 120 -5.39 -14.36 6.24
N TRP A 121 -5.54 -13.52 5.24
CA TRP A 121 -5.07 -13.76 3.88
C TRP A 121 -3.83 -12.92 3.56
N GLU A 122 -3.02 -13.40 2.62
CA GLU A 122 -1.79 -12.73 2.17
C GLU A 122 -2.08 -11.33 1.61
N LYS A 123 -3.11 -11.24 0.79
CA LYS A 123 -3.55 -10.03 0.11
C LYS A 123 -5.07 -9.99 0.03
N TYR A 124 -5.59 -8.85 -0.34
CA TYR A 124 -7.02 -8.63 -0.46
C TYR A 124 -7.32 -7.58 -1.53
N ASN A 125 -8.55 -7.45 -1.93
CA ASN A 125 -8.96 -6.39 -2.84
C ASN A 125 -9.19 -5.09 -2.06
N ALA A 126 -8.30 -4.10 -2.24
CA ALA A 126 -8.36 -2.83 -1.52
C ALA A 126 -9.58 -1.96 -1.89
N VAL A 127 -10.22 -2.25 -3.04
CA VAL A 127 -11.42 -1.53 -3.48
C VAL A 127 -12.67 -2.12 -2.84
N SER A 128 -12.89 -3.43 -3.01
CA SER A 128 -14.10 -4.12 -2.55
C SER A 128 -14.03 -4.64 -1.11
N GLY A 129 -12.85 -4.80 -0.54
CA GLY A 129 -12.65 -5.45 0.75
C GLY A 129 -12.90 -6.97 0.70
N SER A 130 -12.82 -7.58 -0.46
CA SER A 130 -13.00 -9.02 -0.65
C SER A 130 -11.67 -9.75 -0.75
N THR A 131 -11.73 -11.08 -0.73
CA THR A 131 -10.60 -11.96 -1.05
C THR A 131 -10.55 -12.32 -2.54
N ASP A 132 -11.46 -11.77 -3.33
CA ASP A 132 -11.43 -11.91 -4.79
C ASP A 132 -10.34 -10.97 -5.34
N VAL A 133 -9.16 -11.53 -5.54
CA VAL A 133 -7.97 -10.85 -6.04
C VAL A 133 -7.54 -11.48 -7.35
N LYS A 134 -7.13 -10.64 -8.29
CA LYS A 134 -6.50 -11.12 -9.54
C LYS A 134 -5.03 -11.41 -9.28
N ASP A 135 -4.60 -12.58 -9.66
CA ASP A 135 -3.24 -13.06 -9.41
C ASP A 135 -2.69 -13.86 -10.59
N GLU A 136 -1.38 -13.90 -10.67
CA GLU A 136 -0.62 -14.78 -11.57
C GLU A 136 -0.46 -16.18 -10.98
N TYR A 137 -0.66 -16.32 -9.67
CA TYR A 137 -0.51 -17.55 -8.91
C TYR A 137 -1.75 -17.83 -8.09
N ALA A 138 -2.01 -19.10 -7.81
CA ALA A 138 -3.02 -19.48 -6.83
C ALA A 138 -2.71 -18.78 -5.49
N MET A 139 -3.73 -18.21 -4.85
CA MET A 139 -3.56 -17.57 -3.56
C MET A 139 -2.99 -18.59 -2.57
N PRO A 140 -1.88 -18.30 -1.88
CA PRO A 140 -1.36 -19.21 -0.88
C PRO A 140 -2.41 -19.43 0.22
N GLY A 141 -2.29 -20.57 0.88
CA GLY A 141 -3.21 -20.97 1.95
C GLY A 141 -3.41 -19.90 3.02
N ALA A 142 -4.47 -20.03 3.76
CA ALA A 142 -4.85 -19.13 4.86
C ALA A 142 -3.77 -19.07 5.96
N PHE A 143 -3.77 -17.99 6.69
CA PHE A 143 -2.88 -17.61 7.78
C PHE A 143 -1.54 -17.03 7.33
N MET A 144 -1.53 -15.71 7.23
CA MET A 144 -0.31 -14.96 6.95
C MET A 144 0.11 -14.13 8.17
N GLY A 145 1.28 -14.47 8.73
CA GLY A 145 1.81 -13.82 9.92
C GLY A 145 1.98 -12.32 9.79
N TRP A 146 2.42 -11.81 8.62
CA TRP A 146 2.55 -10.37 8.41
C TRP A 146 1.20 -9.64 8.41
N THR A 147 0.13 -10.28 7.93
CA THR A 147 -1.22 -9.70 7.99
C THR A 147 -1.69 -9.56 9.43
N ALA A 148 -1.44 -10.58 10.27
CA ALA A 148 -1.72 -10.52 11.70
C ALA A 148 -0.91 -9.42 12.40
N GLY A 149 0.40 -9.36 12.16
CA GLY A 149 1.29 -8.38 12.77
C GLY A 149 0.91 -6.95 12.40
N VAL A 150 0.61 -6.69 11.12
CA VAL A 150 0.19 -5.37 10.67
C VAL A 150 -1.21 -5.02 11.17
N TYR A 151 -2.11 -6.00 11.32
CA TYR A 151 -3.42 -5.78 11.92
C TYR A 151 -3.30 -5.28 13.36
N ILE A 152 -2.52 -5.96 14.20
CA ILE A 152 -2.27 -5.57 15.60
C ILE A 152 -1.69 -4.15 15.66
N PHE A 153 -0.67 -3.88 14.85
CA PHE A 153 -0.05 -2.55 14.77
C PHE A 153 -1.06 -1.48 14.36
N ALA A 154 -1.83 -1.71 13.28
CA ALA A 154 -2.78 -0.74 12.74
C ALA A 154 -3.96 -0.51 13.71
N PHE A 155 -4.40 -1.55 14.42
CA PHE A 155 -5.43 -1.48 15.45
C PHE A 155 -4.99 -0.57 16.60
N ASP A 156 -3.81 -0.85 17.17
CA ASP A 156 -3.25 -0.02 18.24
C ASP A 156 -3.06 1.44 17.79
N TYR A 157 -2.57 1.67 16.58
CA TYR A 157 -2.39 3.01 16.02
C TYR A 157 -3.72 3.75 15.77
N TYR A 158 -4.76 3.04 15.35
CA TYR A 158 -6.07 3.65 15.04
C TYR A 158 -6.83 4.05 16.30
N TYR A 159 -6.80 3.24 17.36
CA TYR A 159 -7.56 3.47 18.58
C TYR A 159 -6.85 4.31 19.65
N LYS A 160 -5.55 4.56 19.52
CA LYS A 160 -4.81 5.58 20.30
C LYS A 160 -5.01 6.99 19.75
#